data_bc6bea17912d809bd75355e7b9be859e
#
_entry.id   bc6bea17912d809bd75355e7b9be859e
#
_cell.length_a   1.000
_cell.length_b   1.000
_cell.length_c   1.000
_cell.angle_alpha   90.00
_cell.angle_beta   90.00
_cell.angle_gamma   90.00
#
_symmetry.space_group_name_H-M   'P 1'
#
loop_
_entity.id
_entity.type
_entity.pdbx_description
1 polymer ?
#
loop_
_entity_poly.entity_id
_entity_poly.type
_entity_poly.pdbx_seq_one_letter_code
_entity_poly.pdbx_strand_id
1 'polypeptide(L)'
;MANSTEGNQKTGEAIVGMWKDVLGVTVNFVTQERQVYLVSRKDGKENIYRNSWVQDYPDANNFLLDVFGLNAAFTAVVDWPATATSEKDAEYTTGGNPNFDKFIDLLQQAANEQDAKKRMDLYAQAEQILLVDEAVVAPLYWYTDDILIRPEIKDTKSITGYDHWEKWDIQR
;
A
#
# COMPACT_ATOMS: atom_id res chain seq x y z
N MET A 1 10.60 -5.30 10.08
CA MET A 1 11.02 -3.94 10.51
C MET A 1 9.86 -2.95 10.39
N ALA A 2 9.80 -1.95 11.24
CA ALA A 2 8.83 -0.85 11.21
C ALA A 2 9.46 0.48 11.63
N ASN A 3 8.81 1.63 11.32
CA ASN A 3 9.23 2.88 11.92
C ASN A 3 8.75 2.97 13.39
N SER A 4 9.50 3.70 14.23
CA SER A 4 9.41 3.68 15.70
C SER A 4 8.27 4.53 16.28
N THR A 5 7.08 4.58 15.65
CA THR A 5 5.89 5.14 16.30
C THR A 5 5.28 4.11 17.26
N GLU A 6 4.68 4.57 18.35
CA GLU A 6 4.05 3.70 19.35
C GLU A 6 3.02 2.74 18.72
N GLY A 7 2.17 3.23 17.83
CA GLY A 7 1.18 2.39 17.14
C GLY A 7 1.82 1.31 16.27
N ASN A 8 2.88 1.63 15.53
CA ASN A 8 3.59 0.65 14.70
C ASN A 8 4.33 -0.38 15.55
N GLN A 9 4.90 0.03 16.68
CA GLN A 9 5.54 -0.89 17.59
C GLN A 9 4.54 -1.88 18.18
N LYS A 10 3.43 -1.41 18.74
CA LYS A 10 2.37 -2.26 19.28
C LYS A 10 1.80 -3.23 18.23
N THR A 11 1.54 -2.74 17.03
CA THR A 11 1.06 -3.58 15.92
C THR A 11 2.08 -4.66 15.56
N GLY A 12 3.35 -4.29 15.44
CA GLY A 12 4.42 -5.24 15.10
C GLY A 12 4.61 -6.30 16.19
N GLU A 13 4.64 -5.91 17.45
CA GLU A 13 4.76 -6.83 18.58
C GLU A 13 3.58 -7.83 18.64
N ALA A 14 2.35 -7.35 18.38
CA ALA A 14 1.17 -8.20 18.33
C ALA A 14 1.26 -9.23 17.20
N ILE A 15 1.66 -8.83 16.00
CA ILE A 15 1.82 -9.74 14.85
C ILE A 15 2.91 -10.77 15.12
N VAL A 16 4.04 -10.36 15.64
CA VAL A 16 5.15 -11.27 16.00
C VAL A 16 4.70 -12.29 17.05
N GLY A 17 3.90 -11.87 18.05
CA GLY A 17 3.29 -12.76 19.03
C GLY A 17 2.37 -13.78 18.36
N MET A 18 1.45 -13.33 17.50
CA MET A 18 0.55 -14.22 16.75
C MET A 18 1.30 -15.23 15.88
N TRP A 19 2.34 -14.82 15.18
CA TRP A 19 3.14 -15.72 14.35
C TRP A 19 3.90 -16.76 15.18
N LYS A 20 4.41 -16.36 16.34
CA LYS A 20 5.04 -17.29 17.26
C LYS A 20 4.04 -18.34 17.76
N ASP A 21 2.85 -17.90 18.19
CA ASP A 21 1.85 -18.77 18.79
C ASP A 21 1.19 -19.72 17.78
N VAL A 22 0.92 -19.23 16.56
CA VAL A 22 0.18 -19.99 15.54
C VAL A 22 1.12 -20.77 14.61
N LEU A 23 2.25 -20.15 14.20
CA LEU A 23 3.15 -20.72 13.21
C LEU A 23 4.45 -21.29 13.82
N GLY A 24 4.72 -21.02 15.10
CA GLY A 24 5.96 -21.44 15.75
C GLY A 24 7.21 -20.72 15.26
N VAL A 25 7.07 -19.61 14.49
CA VAL A 25 8.21 -18.87 13.96
C VAL A 25 8.71 -17.81 14.93
N THR A 26 10.02 -17.63 14.98
CA THR A 26 10.65 -16.56 15.76
C THR A 26 11.05 -15.42 14.84
N VAL A 27 10.55 -14.22 15.13
CA VAL A 27 10.82 -13.01 14.35
C VAL A 27 11.65 -12.04 15.17
N ASN A 28 12.76 -11.57 14.60
CA ASN A 28 13.51 -10.45 15.16
C ASN A 28 12.85 -9.14 14.74
N PHE A 29 12.05 -8.55 15.63
CA PHE A 29 11.34 -7.31 15.34
C PHE A 29 12.21 -6.10 15.66
N VAL A 30 12.48 -5.28 14.64
CA VAL A 30 13.31 -4.08 14.73
C VAL A 30 12.48 -2.84 14.38
N THR A 31 12.64 -1.78 15.17
CA THR A 31 12.08 -0.46 14.86
C THR A 31 13.18 0.56 14.64
N GLN A 32 12.94 1.52 13.75
CA GLN A 32 13.88 2.60 13.46
C GLN A 32 13.15 3.94 13.40
N GLU A 33 13.88 5.03 13.66
CA GLU A 33 13.38 6.38 13.37
C GLU A 33 12.98 6.48 11.89
N ARG A 34 11.96 7.33 11.59
CA ARG A 34 11.33 7.39 10.28
C ARG A 34 12.31 7.57 9.11
N GLN A 35 13.27 8.50 9.23
CA GLN A 35 14.20 8.78 8.14
C GLN A 35 15.14 7.58 7.89
N VAL A 36 15.64 7.00 8.97
CA VAL A 36 16.48 5.80 8.91
C VAL A 36 15.70 4.62 8.34
N TYR A 37 14.46 4.45 8.77
CA TYR A 37 13.56 3.42 8.27
C TYR A 37 13.34 3.52 6.75
N LEU A 38 13.11 4.73 6.23
CA LEU A 38 12.89 4.96 4.80
C LEU A 38 14.11 4.58 3.96
N VAL A 39 15.32 4.86 4.47
CA VAL A 39 16.58 4.44 3.81
C VAL A 39 16.75 2.92 3.89
N SER A 40 16.64 2.34 5.09
CA SER A 40 16.79 0.89 5.29
C SER A 40 15.80 0.09 4.46
N ARG A 41 14.58 0.60 4.30
CA ARG A 41 13.56 -0.01 3.45
C ARG A 41 13.99 -0.05 1.97
N LYS A 42 14.55 1.06 1.46
CA LYS A 42 15.08 1.10 0.09
C LYS A 42 16.25 0.14 -0.12
N ASP A 43 17.06 -0.04 0.89
CA ASP A 43 18.20 -0.97 0.85
C ASP A 43 17.79 -2.46 0.87
N GLY A 44 16.53 -2.78 1.18
CA GLY A 44 16.01 -4.14 1.14
C GLY A 44 16.69 -5.14 2.09
N LYS A 45 17.24 -4.68 3.23
CA LYS A 45 18.05 -5.52 4.14
C LYS A 45 17.26 -6.47 5.02
N GLU A 46 15.97 -6.22 5.18
CA GLU A 46 15.10 -7.00 6.05
C GLU A 46 14.11 -7.83 5.23
N ASN A 47 13.63 -8.92 5.79
CA ASN A 47 12.71 -9.82 5.08
C ASN A 47 11.29 -9.22 4.96
N ILE A 48 10.83 -8.47 5.95
CA ILE A 48 9.46 -7.92 6.01
C ILE A 48 9.49 -6.49 6.54
N TYR A 49 8.75 -5.62 5.88
CA TYR A 49 8.58 -4.22 6.24
C TYR A 49 7.11 -3.90 6.50
N ARG A 50 6.84 -3.20 7.61
CA ARG A 50 5.51 -2.64 7.86
C ARG A 50 5.37 -1.30 7.16
N ASN A 51 4.40 -1.17 6.29
CA ASN A 51 4.11 0.07 5.59
C ASN A 51 2.64 0.48 5.73
N SER A 52 2.33 1.70 5.30
CA SER A 52 0.98 2.20 5.11
C SER A 52 0.97 3.16 3.94
N TRP A 53 -0.18 3.25 3.29
CA TRP A 53 -0.43 4.20 2.21
C TRP A 53 -1.71 4.97 2.51
N VAL A 54 -1.69 6.26 2.27
CA VAL A 54 -2.87 7.13 2.28
C VAL A 54 -3.17 7.46 0.83
N GLN A 55 -4.41 7.27 0.41
CA GLN A 55 -4.78 7.52 -0.98
C GLN A 55 -4.57 8.98 -1.39
N ASP A 56 -4.01 9.20 -2.58
CA ASP A 56 -3.90 10.51 -3.19
C ASP A 56 -5.20 10.88 -3.94
N TYR A 57 -5.93 9.86 -4.42
CA TYR A 57 -7.22 9.96 -5.07
C TYR A 57 -8.06 8.69 -4.83
N PRO A 58 -9.41 8.76 -4.87
CA PRO A 58 -10.29 7.65 -4.50
C PRO A 58 -10.45 6.62 -5.63
N ASP A 59 -9.39 5.89 -5.93
CA ASP A 59 -9.39 4.83 -6.94
C ASP A 59 -8.44 3.69 -6.54
N ALA A 60 -8.80 2.44 -6.87
CA ALA A 60 -7.97 1.28 -6.60
C ALA A 60 -6.59 1.36 -7.29
N ASN A 61 -6.51 2.07 -8.41
CA ASN A 61 -5.26 2.32 -9.13
C ASN A 61 -4.19 2.95 -8.23
N ASN A 62 -4.58 3.86 -7.31
CA ASN A 62 -3.65 4.50 -6.40
C ASN A 62 -2.97 3.49 -5.45
N PHE A 63 -3.69 2.46 -5.03
CA PHE A 63 -3.14 1.41 -4.16
C PHE A 63 -2.39 0.33 -4.93
N LEU A 64 -2.76 0.07 -6.16
CA LEU A 64 -2.16 -1.01 -6.95
C LEU A 64 -1.01 -0.50 -7.82
N LEU A 65 -1.27 0.43 -8.74
CA LEU A 65 -0.26 0.91 -9.68
C LEU A 65 0.75 1.86 -9.04
N ASP A 66 0.27 2.87 -8.28
CA ASP A 66 1.17 3.88 -7.71
C ASP A 66 2.02 3.35 -6.55
N VAL A 67 1.56 2.26 -5.90
CA VAL A 67 2.29 1.63 -4.78
C VAL A 67 3.14 0.45 -5.24
N PHE A 68 2.62 -0.42 -6.11
CA PHE A 68 3.28 -1.68 -6.50
C PHE A 68 3.56 -1.80 -8.01
N GLY A 69 3.23 -0.80 -8.81
CA GLY A 69 3.53 -0.78 -10.23
C GLY A 69 5.01 -0.52 -10.51
N LEU A 70 5.31 -0.27 -11.76
CA LEU A 70 6.65 0.07 -12.23
C LEU A 70 7.14 1.37 -11.59
N ASN A 71 8.35 1.37 -11.04
CA ASN A 71 8.96 2.53 -10.38
C ASN A 71 8.10 3.11 -9.24
N ALA A 72 7.17 2.32 -8.71
CA ALA A 72 6.27 2.75 -7.66
C ALA A 72 6.94 2.82 -6.29
N ALA A 73 6.21 3.38 -5.31
CA ALA A 73 6.72 3.68 -3.98
C ALA A 73 7.32 2.47 -3.24
N PHE A 74 6.80 1.26 -3.50
CA PHE A 74 7.22 0.04 -2.79
C PHE A 74 7.83 -1.02 -3.71
N THR A 75 7.85 -0.84 -4.99
CA THR A 75 8.35 -1.84 -5.95
C THR A 75 9.81 -2.23 -5.69
N ALA A 76 10.67 -1.25 -5.39
CA ALA A 76 12.07 -1.51 -5.08
C ALA A 76 12.30 -2.29 -3.77
N VAL A 77 11.28 -2.38 -2.91
CA VAL A 77 11.39 -3.07 -1.60
C VAL A 77 11.03 -4.54 -1.70
N VAL A 78 10.19 -4.90 -2.66
CA VAL A 78 9.59 -6.23 -2.74
C VAL A 78 10.28 -7.15 -3.75
N ASP A 79 11.33 -6.66 -4.44
CA ASP A 79 12.08 -7.41 -5.47
C ASP A 79 11.19 -8.23 -6.44
N TRP A 80 9.98 -7.74 -6.63
CA TRP A 80 8.95 -8.44 -7.38
C TRP A 80 9.19 -8.41 -8.89
N PRO A 81 9.54 -7.25 -9.49
CA PRO A 81 10.08 -7.27 -10.83
C PRO A 81 11.55 -7.70 -10.75
N ALA A 82 11.82 -8.98 -10.83
CA ALA A 82 13.15 -9.58 -10.71
C ALA A 82 14.25 -9.02 -11.67
N THR A 83 14.01 -7.88 -12.29
CA THR A 83 14.89 -7.24 -13.28
C THR A 83 15.05 -5.73 -13.14
N ALA A 84 14.46 -5.08 -12.14
CA ALA A 84 14.75 -3.67 -11.87
C ALA A 84 16.13 -3.55 -11.21
N THR A 85 17.19 -3.66 -12.00
CA THR A 85 18.57 -3.73 -11.52
C THR A 85 19.17 -2.40 -11.11
N SER A 86 18.48 -1.26 -11.30
CA SER A 86 18.91 0.03 -10.72
C SER A 86 17.90 1.14 -10.94
N GLU A 87 17.96 2.20 -10.11
CA GLU A 87 17.28 3.49 -10.32
C GLU A 87 17.61 4.17 -11.67
N LYS A 88 18.56 3.64 -12.43
CA LYS A 88 19.03 4.21 -13.70
C LYS A 88 18.47 3.53 -14.94
N ASP A 89 17.93 2.34 -14.82
CA ASP A 89 17.36 1.62 -15.95
C ASP A 89 15.86 1.86 -15.99
N ALA A 90 15.48 3.07 -16.39
CA ALA A 90 14.09 3.50 -16.58
C ALA A 90 13.39 2.79 -17.75
N GLU A 91 14.04 1.84 -18.41
CA GLU A 91 13.41 0.94 -19.37
C GLU A 91 13.04 -0.36 -18.68
N TYR A 92 11.76 -0.49 -18.42
CA TYR A 92 11.15 -1.74 -17.99
C TYR A 92 11.36 -2.80 -19.08
N THR A 93 12.11 -3.82 -18.74
CA THR A 93 12.16 -5.04 -19.54
C THR A 93 11.16 -6.03 -18.96
N THR A 94 10.04 -6.21 -19.70
CA THR A 94 9.11 -7.32 -19.44
C THR A 94 9.85 -8.64 -19.52
N GLY A 95 9.45 -9.62 -18.70
CA GLY A 95 9.93 -11.00 -18.81
C GLY A 95 10.73 -11.54 -17.64
N GLY A 96 10.89 -10.80 -16.54
CA GLY A 96 11.53 -11.31 -15.32
C GLY A 96 10.58 -12.16 -14.46
N ASN A 97 9.36 -11.67 -14.23
CA ASN A 97 8.30 -12.34 -13.50
C ASN A 97 6.99 -12.29 -14.27
N PRO A 98 6.48 -13.43 -14.81
CA PRO A 98 5.25 -13.46 -15.60
C PRO A 98 4.01 -12.98 -14.84
N ASN A 99 3.97 -13.16 -13.52
CA ASN A 99 2.86 -12.69 -12.69
C ASN A 99 2.90 -11.18 -12.53
N PHE A 100 4.09 -10.59 -12.43
CA PHE A 100 4.22 -9.14 -12.42
C PHE A 100 3.81 -8.53 -13.77
N ASP A 101 4.23 -9.12 -14.88
CA ASP A 101 3.83 -8.65 -16.21
C ASP A 101 2.31 -8.71 -16.38
N LYS A 102 1.68 -9.79 -15.94
CA LYS A 102 0.23 -9.94 -15.92
C LYS A 102 -0.47 -8.91 -15.01
N PHE A 103 0.10 -8.64 -13.84
CA PHE A 103 -0.41 -7.62 -12.92
C PHE A 103 -0.42 -6.24 -13.59
N ILE A 104 0.68 -5.84 -14.20
CA ILE A 104 0.77 -4.56 -14.92
C ILE A 104 -0.21 -4.49 -16.08
N ASP A 105 -0.33 -5.56 -16.87
CA ASP A 105 -1.28 -5.63 -17.99
C ASP A 105 -2.74 -5.48 -17.53
N LEU A 106 -3.14 -6.13 -16.44
CA LEU A 106 -4.46 -5.98 -15.83
C LEU A 106 -4.74 -4.53 -15.39
N LEU A 107 -3.75 -3.87 -14.79
CA LEU A 107 -3.89 -2.46 -14.38
C LEU A 107 -4.00 -1.51 -15.58
N GLN A 108 -3.26 -1.77 -16.66
CA GLN A 108 -3.38 -1.00 -17.91
C GLN A 108 -4.75 -1.21 -18.57
N GLN A 109 -5.27 -2.43 -18.57
CA GLN A 109 -6.63 -2.72 -19.06
C GLN A 109 -7.67 -1.99 -18.20
N ALA A 110 -7.55 -2.04 -16.85
CA ALA A 110 -8.46 -1.34 -15.95
C ALA A 110 -8.44 0.17 -16.14
N ALA A 111 -7.28 0.76 -16.44
CA ALA A 111 -7.15 2.20 -16.71
C ALA A 111 -7.93 2.65 -17.94
N ASN A 112 -8.13 1.76 -18.93
CA ASN A 112 -8.84 2.04 -20.18
C ASN A 112 -10.30 1.56 -20.18
N GLU A 113 -10.72 0.78 -19.17
CA GLU A 113 -12.07 0.20 -19.10
C GLU A 113 -13.09 1.23 -18.61
N GLN A 114 -14.18 1.41 -19.38
CA GLN A 114 -15.25 2.34 -19.06
C GLN A 114 -16.41 1.71 -18.27
N ASP A 115 -16.57 0.39 -18.39
CA ASP A 115 -17.56 -0.33 -17.59
C ASP A 115 -17.04 -0.51 -16.17
N ALA A 116 -17.73 0.11 -15.21
CA ALA A 116 -17.30 0.13 -13.81
C ALA A 116 -17.16 -1.29 -13.21
N LYS A 117 -18.06 -2.21 -13.59
CA LYS A 117 -18.01 -3.59 -13.08
C LYS A 117 -16.80 -4.34 -13.63
N LYS A 118 -16.58 -4.26 -14.94
CA LYS A 118 -15.42 -4.89 -15.57
C LYS A 118 -14.11 -4.30 -15.05
N ARG A 119 -14.08 -3.00 -14.84
CA ARG A 119 -12.92 -2.31 -14.25
C ARG A 119 -12.60 -2.87 -12.85
N MET A 120 -13.61 -3.02 -12.00
CA MET A 120 -13.41 -3.63 -10.67
C MET A 120 -13.00 -5.10 -10.75
N ASP A 121 -13.54 -5.87 -11.71
CA ASP A 121 -13.15 -7.26 -11.92
C ASP A 121 -11.67 -7.39 -12.36
N LEU A 122 -11.14 -6.42 -13.13
CA LEU A 122 -9.72 -6.36 -13.50
C LEU A 122 -8.83 -6.04 -12.29
N TYR A 123 -9.23 -5.07 -11.46
CA TYR A 123 -8.51 -4.79 -10.21
C TYR A 123 -8.52 -5.97 -9.25
N ALA A 124 -9.64 -6.68 -9.11
CA ALA A 124 -9.71 -7.89 -8.28
C ALA A 124 -8.77 -9.00 -8.75
N GLN A 125 -8.60 -9.17 -10.06
CA GLN A 125 -7.62 -10.11 -10.62
C GLN A 125 -6.17 -9.66 -10.33
N ALA A 126 -5.88 -8.36 -10.41
CA ALA A 126 -4.57 -7.81 -10.04
C ALA A 126 -4.29 -8.01 -8.54
N GLU A 127 -5.27 -7.75 -7.68
CA GLU A 127 -5.16 -8.00 -6.22
C GLU A 127 -4.92 -9.49 -5.92
N GLN A 128 -5.57 -10.42 -6.63
CA GLN A 128 -5.33 -11.84 -6.48
C GLN A 128 -3.85 -12.18 -6.69
N ILE A 129 -3.24 -11.64 -7.73
CA ILE A 129 -1.80 -11.84 -7.99
C ILE A 129 -0.96 -11.27 -6.84
N LEU A 130 -1.22 -10.01 -6.46
CA LEU A 130 -0.44 -9.30 -5.45
C LEU A 130 -0.51 -9.95 -4.07
N LEU A 131 -1.70 -10.35 -3.64
CA LEU A 131 -1.98 -10.80 -2.27
C LEU A 131 -1.88 -12.30 -2.07
N VAL A 132 -2.15 -13.08 -3.10
CA VAL A 132 -2.29 -14.53 -2.97
C VAL A 132 -1.26 -15.30 -3.78
N ASP A 133 -1.16 -15.01 -5.08
CA ASP A 133 -0.30 -15.80 -5.96
C ASP A 133 1.18 -15.52 -5.68
N GLU A 134 1.54 -14.27 -5.45
CA GLU A 134 2.91 -13.81 -5.15
C GLU A 134 3.10 -13.48 -3.66
N ALA A 135 2.01 -13.27 -2.91
CA ALA A 135 2.04 -12.92 -1.49
C ALA A 135 3.00 -11.75 -1.16
N VAL A 136 3.04 -10.74 -2.04
CA VAL A 136 3.94 -9.59 -1.95
C VAL A 136 3.65 -8.74 -0.72
N VAL A 137 2.37 -8.65 -0.35
CA VAL A 137 1.90 -7.86 0.79
C VAL A 137 0.78 -8.58 1.54
N ALA A 138 0.79 -8.47 2.85
CA ALA A 138 -0.28 -8.92 3.72
C ALA A 138 -1.02 -7.70 4.30
N PRO A 139 -2.24 -7.38 3.83
CA PRO A 139 -3.05 -6.29 4.39
C PRO A 139 -3.39 -6.56 5.85
N LEU A 140 -3.29 -5.54 6.69
CA LEU A 140 -3.56 -5.65 8.12
C LEU A 140 -4.91 -5.03 8.50
N TYR A 141 -5.10 -3.76 8.18
CA TYR A 141 -6.32 -3.01 8.49
C TYR A 141 -6.38 -1.70 7.69
N TRP A 142 -7.56 -1.15 7.61
CA TRP A 142 -7.80 0.20 7.13
C TRP A 142 -7.89 1.17 8.31
N TYR A 143 -7.25 2.33 8.18
CA TYR A 143 -7.42 3.39 9.16
C TYR A 143 -8.84 3.97 9.07
N THR A 144 -9.42 4.24 10.24
CA THR A 144 -10.71 4.92 10.36
C THR A 144 -10.58 6.05 11.37
N ASP A 145 -11.20 7.19 11.08
CA ASP A 145 -11.25 8.33 11.97
C ASP A 145 -12.68 8.55 12.45
N ASP A 146 -12.87 8.69 13.76
CA ASP A 146 -14.13 9.09 14.35
C ASP A 146 -14.19 10.61 14.45
N ILE A 147 -15.01 11.25 13.64
CA ILE A 147 -15.11 12.70 13.55
C ILE A 147 -16.42 13.16 14.22
N LEU A 148 -16.29 13.99 15.25
CA LEU A 148 -17.42 14.67 15.89
C LEU A 148 -17.56 16.09 15.33
N ILE A 149 -18.66 16.35 14.63
CA ILE A 149 -18.94 17.65 14.02
C ILE A 149 -20.19 18.24 14.63
N ARG A 150 -20.15 19.52 14.97
CA ARG A 150 -21.34 20.23 15.47
C ARG A 150 -22.42 20.28 14.38
N PRO A 151 -23.72 20.14 14.75
CA PRO A 151 -24.81 20.07 13.77
C PRO A 151 -24.96 21.31 12.87
N GLU A 152 -24.49 22.46 13.32
CA GLU A 152 -24.50 23.70 12.55
C GLU A 152 -23.42 23.79 11.47
N ILE A 153 -22.40 22.91 11.49
CA ILE A 153 -21.35 22.86 10.47
C ILE A 153 -21.81 21.94 9.34
N LYS A 154 -21.82 22.46 8.13
CA LYS A 154 -22.26 21.76 6.90
C LYS A 154 -21.11 21.60 5.92
N ASP A 155 -21.35 20.84 4.87
CA ASP A 155 -20.43 20.61 3.75
C ASP A 155 -19.06 20.04 4.15
N THR A 156 -19.06 19.24 5.21
CA THR A 156 -17.83 18.63 5.76
C THR A 156 -17.38 17.35 5.04
N LYS A 157 -18.22 16.83 4.11
CA LYS A 157 -17.90 15.58 3.42
C LYS A 157 -16.89 15.80 2.31
N SER A 158 -15.85 14.97 2.30
CA SER A 158 -14.87 14.89 1.24
C SER A 158 -14.85 13.48 0.64
N ILE A 159 -14.82 13.39 -0.68
CA ILE A 159 -14.66 12.12 -1.41
C ILE A 159 -13.22 11.60 -1.36
N THR A 160 -12.25 12.47 -1.09
CA THR A 160 -10.83 12.12 -1.04
C THR A 160 -10.37 11.70 0.36
N GLY A 161 -11.21 11.91 1.38
CA GLY A 161 -10.84 11.72 2.79
C GLY A 161 -10.03 12.87 3.39
N TYR A 162 -9.69 13.90 2.60
CA TYR A 162 -9.05 15.11 3.10
C TYR A 162 -10.08 16.17 3.48
N ASP A 163 -9.87 16.83 4.61
CA ASP A 163 -10.71 17.93 5.04
C ASP A 163 -10.50 19.16 4.16
N HIS A 164 -11.58 19.66 3.60
CA HIS A 164 -11.64 20.91 2.84
C HIS A 164 -12.29 22.00 3.69
N TRP A 165 -11.58 22.46 4.71
CA TRP A 165 -12.06 23.45 5.69
C TRP A 165 -12.59 24.72 5.02
N GLU A 166 -12.05 25.10 3.88
CA GLU A 166 -12.44 26.26 3.10
C GLU A 166 -13.87 26.12 2.49
N LYS A 167 -14.39 24.91 2.46
CA LYS A 167 -15.75 24.60 1.95
C LYS A 167 -16.77 24.43 3.06
N TRP A 168 -16.33 24.40 4.32
CA TRP A 168 -17.23 24.23 5.43
C TRP A 168 -18.07 25.49 5.65
N ASP A 169 -19.37 25.33 5.87
CA ASP A 169 -20.33 26.42 6.14
C ASP A 169 -20.88 26.29 7.54
N ILE A 170 -21.15 27.44 8.19
CA ILE A 170 -21.75 27.52 9.50
C ILE A 170 -23.16 28.08 9.34
N GLN A 171 -24.16 27.21 9.44
CA GLN A 171 -25.57 27.61 9.45
C GLN A 171 -25.97 28.03 10.85
N ARG A 172 -26.25 29.34 11.00
CA ARG A 172 -26.72 29.96 12.25
C ARG A 172 -28.23 29.96 12.32
#